data_9fe76a56495934bb1f41ddda7d74db71
#
_entry.id   9fe76a56495934bb1f41ddda7d74db71
#
_cell.length_a   1.000
_cell.length_b   1.000
_cell.length_c   1.000
_cell.angle_alpha   90.00
_cell.angle_beta   90.00
_cell.angle_gamma   90.00
#
_symmetry.space_group_name_H-M   'P 1'
#
loop_
_entity.id
_entity.type
_entity.pdbx_description
1 polymer ?
#
loop_
_entity_poly.entity_id
_entity_poly.type
_entity_poly.pdbx_seq_one_letter_code
_entity_poly.pdbx_strand_id
1 'polypeptide(L)'
;GSDELNSITIAKEIVQNAIEEYQSNFSSMTYNPPAPTNPITNYVLHQNYPNPFNPTTTIRYELPQDGIVSIEVYDMLGQKIRTLLNKFKKADRYELEFNGDNLSSGVYLYSIRVNDFIETKKMILLK
;
A
#
# COMPACT_ATOMS: atom_id res chain seq x y z
N GLY A 1 -35.15 9.23 40.50
CA GLY A 1 -35.03 8.85 40.39
C GLY A 1 -34.93 8.70 40.00
N SER A 2 -34.91 9.00 40.18
CA SER A 2 -34.76 8.66 39.97
C SER A 2 -34.63 8.58 39.26
N ASP A 3 -34.54 8.89 39.17
CA ASP A 3 -34.39 8.51 38.57
C ASP A 3 -33.92 8.71 37.98
N GLU A 4 -33.88 9.22 38.08
CA GLU A 4 -33.46 9.15 37.61
C GLU A 4 -32.92 8.84 37.23
N LEU A 5 -32.81 9.12 37.32
CA LEU A 5 -32.21 8.66 36.91
C LEU A 5 -32.26 8.26 36.34
N ASN A 6 -32.30 8.53 36.42
CA ASN A 6 -32.32 7.90 35.94
C ASN A 6 -32.26 8.12 35.09
N SER A 7 -32.56 8.69 34.96
CA SER A 7 -32.49 8.71 34.24
C SER A 7 -31.69 9.12 33.99
N ILE A 8 -31.25 9.59 34.17
CA ILE A 8 -30.39 9.59 33.78
C ILE A 8 -29.75 8.96 33.95
N THR A 9 -29.56 8.78 34.15
CA THR A 9 -28.95 7.96 34.09
C THR A 9 -29.15 7.29 33.34
N ILE A 10 -29.55 7.36 33.10
CA ILE A 10 -29.55 6.75 32.23
C ILE A 10 -29.19 7.22 31.26
N ALA A 11 -29.35 7.83 31.05
CA ALA A 11 -28.80 8.28 30.13
C ALA A 11 -27.52 8.34 30.32
N LYS A 12 -27.20 8.44 30.91
CA LYS A 12 -26.22 8.20 30.96
C LYS A 12 -25.86 7.22 30.97
N GLU A 13 -26.14 6.89 31.02
CA GLU A 13 -25.87 5.84 30.75
C GLU A 13 -25.97 5.57 29.64
N ILE A 14 -26.43 5.90 29.29
CA ILE A 14 -26.36 5.64 28.17
C ILE A 14 -25.54 6.25 27.35
N VAL A 15 -25.38 6.74 27.51
CA VAL A 15 -24.44 7.10 26.88
C VAL A 15 -23.36 6.66 27.27
N GLN A 16 -23.46 6.57 28.00
CA GLN A 16 -22.75 5.92 28.27
C GLN A 16 -22.83 4.98 28.04
N ASN A 17 -23.23 4.73 28.16
CA ASN A 17 -23.36 3.74 27.80
C ASN A 17 -23.30 3.63 26.74
N ALA A 18 -23.30 3.86 26.25
CA ALA A 18 -22.96 3.71 25.39
C ALA A 18 -21.89 4.05 25.23
N ILE A 19 -21.58 4.37 25.91
CA ILE A 19 -20.64 4.23 25.91
C ILE A 19 -20.22 3.66 26.54
N GLU A 20 -20.43 3.46 27.09
CA GLU A 20 -20.13 2.59 27.55
C GLU A 20 -20.44 1.80 27.25
N GLU A 21 -20.63 1.55 27.09
CA GLU A 21 -20.72 0.64 26.67
C GLU A 21 -20.47 0.67 25.90
N TYR A 22 -20.00 0.81 25.78
CA TYR A 22 -19.43 0.50 25.22
C TYR A 22 -18.68 0.61 25.52
N GLN A 23 -18.48 0.64 26.10
CA GLN A 23 -17.72 0.20 26.55
C GLN A 23 -17.67 -0.49 27.13
N SER A 24 -17.74 -0.66 27.61
CA SER A 24 -17.59 -1.52 28.14
C SER A 24 -17.92 -2.33 27.83
N ASN A 25 -18.09 -2.79 27.85
CA ASN A 25 -18.05 -3.69 27.50
C ASN A 25 -17.74 -3.95 26.76
N PHE A 26 -17.34 -3.92 26.56
CA PHE A 26 -16.64 -4.36 25.94
C PHE A 26 -15.69 -4.48 26.17
N SER A 27 -15.84 -4.58 26.65
CA SER A 27 -14.85 -4.59 27.07
C SER A 27 -13.91 -5.52 27.27
N SER A 28 -13.66 -6.05 27.92
CA SER A 28 -12.71 -7.09 28.03
C SER A 28 -12.49 -7.83 26.75
N MET A 29 -13.10 -7.39 25.77
CA MET A 29 -12.90 -7.92 24.47
C MET A 29 -11.50 -7.66 24.06
N THR A 30 -10.83 -8.71 23.69
CA THR A 30 -9.45 -8.57 23.26
C THR A 30 -9.34 -8.55 21.76
N TYR A 31 -10.42 -8.34 21.07
CA TYR A 31 -10.33 -8.23 19.64
C TYR A 31 -9.47 -7.05 19.27
N ASN A 32 -8.46 -7.35 18.54
CA ASN A 32 -7.49 -6.38 18.07
C ASN A 32 -7.65 -6.32 16.58
N PRO A 33 -8.44 -5.40 16.06
CA PRO A 33 -8.58 -5.36 14.62
C PRO A 33 -7.22 -5.08 14.00
N PRO A 34 -6.97 -5.58 12.81
CA PRO A 34 -5.74 -5.23 12.12
C PRO A 34 -5.65 -3.73 12.04
N ALA A 35 -4.42 -3.23 12.00
CA ALA A 35 -4.23 -1.79 11.83
C ALA A 35 -5.07 -1.33 10.68
N PRO A 36 -5.77 -0.22 10.83
CA PRO A 36 -6.58 0.25 9.72
C PRO A 36 -5.69 0.50 8.52
N THR A 37 -6.04 -0.10 7.41
CA THR A 37 -5.39 0.17 6.15
C THR A 37 -6.40 0.93 5.32
N ASN A 38 -5.94 2.00 4.71
CA ASN A 38 -6.81 2.73 3.80
C ASN A 38 -7.17 1.81 2.64
N PRO A 39 -8.41 1.84 2.20
CA PRO A 39 -8.76 1.08 1.01
C PRO A 39 -7.95 1.58 -0.17
N ILE A 40 -7.63 0.68 -1.07
CA ILE A 40 -6.90 1.05 -2.28
C ILE A 40 -7.91 1.62 -3.25
N THR A 41 -7.80 2.90 -3.53
CA THR A 41 -8.74 3.58 -4.42
C THR A 41 -8.10 4.01 -5.72
N ASN A 42 -6.77 3.99 -5.80
CA ASN A 42 -6.05 4.45 -6.97
C ASN A 42 -4.93 3.48 -7.32
N TYR A 43 -4.57 3.46 -8.60
CA TYR A 43 -3.33 2.83 -9.01
C TYR A 43 -2.18 3.71 -8.53
N VAL A 44 -1.16 3.10 -7.94
CA VAL A 44 0.00 3.83 -7.45
C VAL A 44 1.25 3.04 -7.79
N LEU A 45 2.25 3.76 -8.29
CA LEU A 45 3.60 3.24 -8.42
C LEU A 45 4.48 4.09 -7.52
N HIS A 46 5.06 3.45 -6.52
CA HIS A 46 5.89 4.17 -5.56
C HIS A 46 7.31 4.31 -6.06
N GLN A 47 8.01 5.31 -5.54
CA GLN A 47 9.42 5.44 -5.77
C GLN A 47 10.14 4.25 -5.18
N ASN A 48 11.07 3.68 -5.92
CA ASN A 48 11.84 2.55 -5.43
C ASN A 48 12.63 2.95 -4.19
N TYR A 49 12.87 1.99 -3.32
CA TYR A 49 13.62 2.23 -2.11
C TYR A 49 14.52 1.03 -1.85
N PRO A 50 15.80 1.24 -1.60
CA PRO A 50 16.51 2.51 -1.55
C PRO A 50 16.71 3.11 -2.94
N ASN A 51 16.92 4.42 -2.97
CA ASN A 51 17.21 5.13 -4.20
C ASN A 51 18.13 6.30 -3.85
N PRO A 52 19.41 6.33 -4.24
CA PRO A 52 20.07 5.34 -5.11
C PRO A 52 20.19 3.97 -4.47
N PHE A 53 20.36 2.96 -5.29
CA PHE A 53 20.43 1.59 -4.80
C PHE A 53 21.70 0.90 -5.27
N ASN A 54 22.12 -0.17 -4.55
CA ASN A 54 23.33 -0.90 -4.86
C ASN A 54 23.25 -2.30 -4.24
N PRO A 55 23.09 -3.34 -5.01
CA PRO A 55 22.57 -3.34 -6.38
C PRO A 55 21.08 -3.64 -6.42
N THR A 56 20.42 -3.74 -5.25
CA THR A 56 19.02 -4.14 -5.18
C THR A 56 18.16 -3.02 -4.65
N THR A 57 16.91 -3.00 -5.08
CA THR A 57 15.92 -2.05 -4.62
C THR A 57 14.56 -2.71 -4.66
N THR A 58 13.61 -2.14 -3.93
CA THR A 58 12.25 -2.65 -3.89
C THR A 58 11.32 -1.65 -4.55
N ILE A 59 10.46 -2.15 -5.41
CA ILE A 59 9.45 -1.35 -6.09
C ILE A 59 8.09 -1.78 -5.56
N ARG A 60 7.32 -0.81 -5.06
CA ARG A 60 5.99 -1.07 -4.54
C ARG A 60 4.94 -0.49 -5.46
N TYR A 61 3.84 -1.19 -5.57
CA TYR A 61 2.73 -0.68 -6.37
C TYR A 61 1.41 -1.14 -5.78
N GLU A 62 0.34 -0.41 -6.09
CA GLU A 62 -0.99 -0.68 -5.57
C GLU A 62 -1.98 -0.73 -6.71
N LEU A 63 -2.89 -1.68 -6.61
CA LEU A 63 -3.91 -1.91 -7.63
C LEU A 63 -5.30 -1.83 -6.99
N PRO A 64 -6.16 -0.92 -7.44
CA PRO A 64 -7.54 -0.92 -6.95
C PRO A 64 -8.41 -1.96 -7.64
N GLN A 65 -7.95 -2.50 -8.77
CA GLN A 65 -8.70 -3.47 -9.55
C GLN A 65 -7.75 -4.54 -10.07
N ASP A 66 -8.32 -5.73 -10.31
CA ASP A 66 -7.57 -6.82 -10.90
C ASP A 66 -7.15 -6.45 -12.31
N GLY A 67 -6.03 -7.00 -12.75
CA GLY A 67 -5.60 -6.80 -14.13
C GLY A 67 -4.26 -7.44 -14.39
N ILE A 68 -3.86 -7.40 -15.66
CA ILE A 68 -2.55 -7.87 -16.05
C ILE A 68 -1.57 -6.72 -15.85
N VAL A 69 -0.57 -6.96 -15.00
CA VAL A 69 0.42 -5.95 -14.64
C VAL A 69 1.68 -6.21 -15.42
N SER A 70 2.20 -5.17 -16.05
CA SER A 70 3.47 -5.23 -16.74
C SER A 70 4.39 -4.18 -16.13
N ILE A 71 5.54 -4.61 -15.62
CA ILE A 71 6.54 -3.69 -15.08
C ILE A 71 7.83 -3.94 -15.81
N GLU A 72 8.36 -2.88 -16.42
CA GLU A 72 9.53 -2.97 -17.27
C GLU A 72 10.54 -1.92 -16.90
N VAL A 73 11.82 -2.23 -17.16
CA VAL A 73 12.93 -1.32 -16.88
C VAL A 73 13.54 -0.88 -18.20
N TYR A 74 13.83 0.41 -18.29
CA TYR A 74 14.40 1.03 -19.49
C TYR A 74 15.66 1.80 -19.11
N ASP A 75 16.56 1.94 -20.09
CA ASP A 75 17.70 2.83 -19.93
C ASP A 75 17.28 4.25 -20.30
N MET A 76 18.20 5.19 -20.21
CA MET A 76 17.92 6.60 -20.50
C MET A 76 17.66 6.86 -21.99
N LEU A 77 17.98 5.92 -22.83
CA LEU A 77 17.70 6.04 -24.25
C LEU A 77 16.33 5.48 -24.60
N GLY A 78 15.62 4.96 -23.60
CA GLY A 78 14.29 4.40 -23.83
C GLY A 78 14.29 2.95 -24.28
N GLN A 79 15.45 2.28 -24.22
CA GLN A 79 15.52 0.89 -24.59
C GLN A 79 15.12 0.01 -23.42
N LYS A 80 14.24 -0.94 -23.68
CA LYS A 80 13.82 -1.87 -22.65
C LYS A 80 14.96 -2.82 -22.33
N ILE A 81 15.32 -2.85 -21.05
CA ILE A 81 16.42 -3.67 -20.57
C ILE A 81 15.90 -4.98 -20.00
N ARG A 82 14.79 -4.90 -19.28
CA ARG A 82 14.29 -6.08 -18.56
C ARG A 82 12.81 -5.94 -18.29
N THR A 83 12.10 -7.06 -18.33
CA THR A 83 10.71 -7.13 -17.88
C THR A 83 10.72 -7.76 -16.50
N LEU A 84 10.24 -7.03 -15.50
CA LEU A 84 10.23 -7.51 -14.13
C LEU A 84 9.00 -8.32 -13.82
N LEU A 85 7.88 -7.97 -14.42
CA LEU A 85 6.61 -8.62 -14.14
C LEU A 85 5.74 -8.49 -15.37
N ASN A 86 5.00 -9.56 -15.67
CA ASN A 86 4.02 -9.54 -16.74
C ASN A 86 3.04 -10.67 -16.46
N LYS A 87 2.09 -10.40 -15.55
CA LYS A 87 1.12 -11.44 -15.20
C LYS A 87 -0.08 -10.81 -14.53
N PHE A 88 -1.13 -11.61 -14.44
CA PHE A 88 -2.36 -11.20 -13.77
C PHE A 88 -2.13 -11.06 -12.27
N LYS A 89 -2.65 -9.97 -11.70
CA LYS A 89 -2.62 -9.72 -10.27
C LYS A 89 -3.99 -9.25 -9.82
N LYS A 90 -4.37 -9.67 -8.64
CA LYS A 90 -5.61 -9.19 -8.03
C LYS A 90 -5.37 -7.84 -7.38
N ALA A 91 -6.46 -7.10 -7.16
CA ALA A 91 -6.39 -5.82 -6.47
C ALA A 91 -5.74 -6.02 -5.11
N ASP A 92 -4.63 -5.34 -4.87
CA ASP A 92 -3.88 -5.44 -3.62
C ASP A 92 -2.67 -4.53 -3.70
N ARG A 93 -1.90 -4.53 -2.63
CA ARG A 93 -0.61 -3.86 -2.57
C ARG A 93 0.47 -4.91 -2.77
N TYR A 94 1.46 -4.56 -3.59
CA TYR A 94 2.52 -5.49 -3.95
C TYR A 94 3.87 -4.84 -3.87
N GLU A 95 4.89 -5.66 -3.76
CA GLU A 95 6.25 -5.19 -3.92
C GLU A 95 7.05 -6.26 -4.62
N LEU A 96 8.07 -5.80 -5.35
CA LEU A 96 8.99 -6.70 -6.01
C LEU A 96 10.39 -6.15 -5.89
N GLU A 97 11.36 -7.05 -5.96
CA GLU A 97 12.76 -6.69 -5.83
C GLU A 97 13.39 -6.64 -7.20
N PHE A 98 14.21 -5.62 -7.41
CA PHE A 98 14.97 -5.48 -8.65
C PHE A 98 16.46 -5.55 -8.31
N ASN A 99 17.17 -6.39 -9.02
CA ASN A 99 18.60 -6.57 -8.86
C ASN A 99 19.32 -6.08 -10.10
N GLY A 100 20.14 -5.06 -9.94
CA GLY A 100 20.88 -4.45 -11.03
C GLY A 100 22.33 -4.89 -11.14
N ASP A 101 22.66 -6.07 -10.61
CA ASP A 101 24.05 -6.54 -10.62
C ASP A 101 24.67 -6.51 -12.00
N ASN A 102 23.90 -6.82 -13.03
CA ASN A 102 24.41 -6.90 -14.39
C ASN A 102 24.36 -5.58 -15.12
N LEU A 103 24.01 -4.51 -14.44
CA LEU A 103 23.86 -3.20 -15.06
C LEU A 103 24.96 -2.28 -14.59
N SER A 104 25.28 -1.29 -15.43
CA SER A 104 26.23 -0.25 -15.08
C SER A 104 25.56 0.76 -14.15
N SER A 105 26.37 1.42 -13.34
CA SER A 105 25.88 2.56 -12.56
C SER A 105 25.28 3.57 -13.52
N GLY A 106 24.17 4.15 -13.11
CA GLY A 106 23.51 5.15 -13.95
C GLY A 106 22.05 5.29 -13.60
N VAL A 107 21.35 5.99 -14.47
CA VAL A 107 19.93 6.29 -14.30
C VAL A 107 19.13 5.34 -15.18
N TYR A 108 18.08 4.79 -14.58
CA TYR A 108 17.17 3.87 -15.26
C TYR A 108 15.74 4.31 -15.00
N LEU A 109 14.84 3.88 -15.87
CA LEU A 109 13.42 4.16 -15.72
C LEU A 109 12.69 2.85 -15.52
N TYR A 110 11.69 2.85 -14.66
CA TYR A 110 10.81 1.69 -14.56
C TYR A 110 9.38 2.16 -14.74
N SER A 111 8.61 1.34 -15.42
CA SER A 111 7.26 1.71 -15.82
C SER A 111 6.30 0.58 -15.49
N ILE A 112 5.13 0.95 -14.99
CA ILE A 112 4.06 0.00 -14.76
C ILE A 112 2.93 0.29 -15.74
N ARG A 113 2.34 -0.79 -16.24
CA ARG A 113 1.14 -0.70 -17.06
C ARG A 113 0.16 -1.73 -16.57
N VAL A 114 -1.04 -1.29 -16.24
CA VAL A 114 -2.11 -2.19 -15.83
C VAL A 114 -3.44 -1.51 -16.17
N ASN A 115 -4.29 -2.24 -16.89
CA ASN A 115 -5.53 -1.68 -17.41
C ASN A 115 -5.23 -0.40 -18.21
N ASP A 116 -5.81 0.73 -17.83
CA ASP A 116 -5.54 2.01 -18.52
C ASP A 116 -4.49 2.84 -17.81
N PHE A 117 -3.93 2.33 -16.71
CA PHE A 117 -2.97 3.08 -15.92
C PHE A 117 -1.56 2.83 -16.41
N ILE A 118 -0.79 3.90 -16.57
CA ILE A 118 0.63 3.84 -16.95
C ILE A 118 1.34 4.90 -16.14
N GLU A 119 2.44 4.51 -15.52
CA GLU A 119 3.29 5.47 -14.82
C GLU A 119 4.74 5.03 -14.91
N THR A 120 5.64 6.01 -15.01
CA THR A 120 7.07 5.77 -15.13
C THR A 120 7.78 6.57 -14.06
N LYS A 121 8.78 5.96 -13.44
CA LYS A 121 9.61 6.62 -12.43
C LYS A 121 11.07 6.37 -12.72
N LYS A 122 11.90 7.19 -12.13
CA LYS A 122 13.35 7.16 -12.32
C LYS A 122 14.00 6.54 -11.10
N MET A 123 15.04 5.74 -11.33
CA MET A 123 15.83 5.16 -10.25
C MET A 123 17.30 5.28 -10.60
N ILE A 124 18.13 5.33 -9.57
CA ILE A 124 19.57 5.54 -9.73
C ILE A 124 20.30 4.35 -9.14
N LEU A 125 21.14 3.74 -9.96
CA LEU A 125 21.98 2.63 -9.54
C LEU A 125 23.39 3.14 -9.33
N LEU A 126 23.92 2.94 -8.11
CA LEU A 126 25.30 3.30 -7.77
C LEU A 126 26.00 2.05 -7.31
N LYS A 127 26.95 1.59 -8.09
CA LYS A 127 27.71 0.39 -7.74
C LYS A 127 29.06 0.74 -7.15
#